data_80f9b92245b278db55ccd6f5b26a17da
#
_entry.id   80f9b92245b278db55ccd6f5b26a17da
#
_cell.length_a   1.000
_cell.length_b   1.000
_cell.length_c   1.000
_cell.angle_alpha   90.00
_cell.angle_beta   90.00
_cell.angle_gamma   90.00
#
_symmetry.space_group_name_H-M   'P 1'
#
loop_
_entity.id
_entity.type
_entity.pdbx_description
1 polymer ?
#
loop_
_entity_poly.entity_id
_entity_poly.type
_entity_poly.pdbx_seq_one_letter_code
_entity_poly.pdbx_strand_id
1 'polypeptide(L)'
;MTTVALETQLQGYLDHLTIERGVAANTLSSYRRDLRRYTKHLSDRGISDLAKVGEDDVSDFLVALRRGDPDTGAAALSAVSAARALIAVRGLHRFLAAEGLAELDVARAVRPPTPGRRLPKSLTIDQVLALLEAAGGESPADGPLTLRNRALLELLYSTGARISEAVGLDVDDVDTQARSVLLRGKGGKQRLVPIGRPAVAALDAYLVRGRSELARRGRGTPAIFLNVRGGRLSRQSAWQVLQDAAERAGITSGVSPHMLRHSFATHLLEGGADVRVVQELLGHASVTTTQIYTMVTVHALREVWAEAHPR
;
A
#
# COMPACT_ATOMS: atom_id res chain seq x y z
N MET A 1 -33.16 -11.93 16.39
CA MET A 1 -33.44 -12.46 15.04
C MET A 1 -33.08 -11.47 13.91
N THR A 2 -33.08 -10.18 14.17
CA THR A 2 -32.88 -9.09 13.18
C THR A 2 -31.47 -9.06 12.53
N THR A 3 -30.43 -9.35 13.27
CA THR A 3 -29.04 -9.29 12.80
C THR A 3 -28.67 -10.42 11.83
N VAL A 4 -29.33 -11.58 11.95
CA VAL A 4 -29.00 -12.77 11.13
C VAL A 4 -29.34 -12.57 9.65
N ALA A 5 -30.45 -11.87 9.34
CA ALA A 5 -30.86 -11.64 7.96
C ALA A 5 -29.87 -10.70 7.22
N LEU A 6 -29.48 -9.58 7.86
CA LEU A 6 -28.49 -8.65 7.30
C LEU A 6 -27.13 -9.32 7.09
N GLU A 7 -26.70 -10.15 8.04
CA GLU A 7 -25.41 -10.87 7.92
C GLU A 7 -25.45 -11.90 6.78
N THR A 8 -26.57 -12.61 6.60
CA THR A 8 -26.73 -13.58 5.52
C THR A 8 -26.70 -12.90 4.14
N GLN A 9 -27.42 -11.78 3.97
CA GLN A 9 -27.41 -11.00 2.73
C GLN A 9 -26.03 -10.41 2.45
N LEU A 10 -25.34 -9.91 3.48
CA LEU A 10 -23.96 -9.44 3.37
C LEU A 10 -23.00 -10.56 2.95
N GLN A 11 -23.12 -11.75 3.56
CA GLN A 11 -22.26 -12.88 3.24
C GLN A 11 -22.46 -13.33 1.80
N GLY A 12 -23.69 -13.39 1.29
CA GLY A 12 -24.00 -13.69 -0.11
C GLY A 12 -23.26 -12.77 -1.09
N TYR A 13 -23.26 -11.45 -0.80
CA TYR A 13 -22.50 -10.50 -1.61
C TYR A 13 -20.97 -10.72 -1.53
N LEU A 14 -20.44 -11.00 -0.35
CA LEU A 14 -19.01 -11.27 -0.18
C LEU A 14 -18.58 -12.56 -0.89
N ASP A 15 -19.45 -13.56 -0.93
CA ASP A 15 -19.21 -14.82 -1.65
C ASP A 15 -19.25 -14.58 -3.18
N HIS A 16 -20.22 -13.82 -3.69
CA HIS A 16 -20.25 -13.36 -5.08
C HIS A 16 -18.94 -12.65 -5.47
N LEU A 17 -18.48 -11.70 -4.64
CA LEU A 17 -17.21 -11.00 -4.90
C LEU A 17 -15.99 -11.93 -4.94
N THR A 18 -16.01 -12.97 -4.11
CA THR A 18 -14.90 -13.93 -4.00
C THR A 18 -14.91 -14.91 -5.16
N ILE A 19 -16.05 -15.52 -5.44
CA ILE A 19 -16.19 -16.66 -6.36
C ILE A 19 -16.31 -16.18 -7.81
N GLU A 20 -17.19 -15.21 -8.06
CA GLU A 20 -17.51 -14.78 -9.44
C GLU A 20 -16.64 -13.63 -9.91
N ARG A 21 -16.28 -12.70 -9.01
CA ARG A 21 -15.52 -11.50 -9.38
C ARG A 21 -14.01 -11.62 -9.11
N GLY A 22 -13.56 -12.66 -8.42
CA GLY A 22 -12.14 -12.88 -8.12
C GLY A 22 -11.48 -11.70 -7.40
N VAL A 23 -12.19 -11.02 -6.51
CA VAL A 23 -11.72 -9.80 -5.84
C VAL A 23 -10.57 -10.14 -4.91
N ALA A 24 -9.48 -9.36 -4.99
CA ALA A 24 -8.28 -9.57 -4.16
C ALA A 24 -8.61 -9.55 -2.65
N ALA A 25 -7.98 -10.43 -1.87
CA ALA A 25 -8.22 -10.64 -0.44
C ALA A 25 -8.20 -9.34 0.39
N ASN A 26 -7.28 -8.40 0.09
CA ASN A 26 -7.21 -7.10 0.77
C ASN A 26 -8.43 -6.21 0.48
N THR A 27 -8.95 -6.24 -0.74
CA THR A 27 -10.16 -5.49 -1.13
C THR A 27 -11.38 -6.10 -0.44
N LEU A 28 -11.49 -7.43 -0.45
CA LEU A 28 -12.56 -8.16 0.22
C LEU A 28 -12.57 -7.88 1.74
N SER A 29 -11.39 -7.91 2.39
CA SER A 29 -11.24 -7.56 3.81
C SER A 29 -11.68 -6.12 4.11
N SER A 30 -11.35 -5.17 3.23
CA SER A 30 -11.76 -3.77 3.37
C SER A 30 -13.27 -3.62 3.19
N TYR A 31 -13.87 -4.26 2.18
CA TYR A 31 -15.30 -4.26 1.95
C TYR A 31 -16.06 -4.90 3.11
N ARG A 32 -15.62 -6.07 3.58
CA ARG A 32 -16.21 -6.73 4.74
C ARG A 32 -16.27 -5.81 5.96
N ARG A 33 -15.18 -5.09 6.26
CA ARG A 33 -15.12 -4.15 7.38
C ARG A 33 -16.08 -2.97 7.19
N ASP A 34 -16.11 -2.38 6.00
CA ASP A 34 -16.96 -1.22 5.72
C ASP A 34 -18.44 -1.61 5.69
N LEU A 35 -18.77 -2.78 5.14
CA LEU A 35 -20.13 -3.30 5.09
C LEU A 35 -20.64 -3.77 6.47
N ARG A 36 -19.77 -4.33 7.33
CA ARG A 36 -20.16 -4.60 8.74
C ARG A 36 -20.50 -3.34 9.52
N ARG A 37 -19.81 -2.22 9.26
CA ARG A 37 -20.20 -0.92 9.83
C ARG A 37 -21.54 -0.48 9.32
N TYR A 38 -21.83 -0.71 8.05
CA TYR A 38 -23.10 -0.39 7.42
C TYR A 38 -24.24 -1.22 8.01
N THR A 39 -24.12 -2.54 8.05
CA THR A 39 -25.16 -3.41 8.62
C THR A 39 -25.39 -3.13 10.11
N LYS A 40 -24.34 -2.80 10.87
CA LYS A 40 -24.50 -2.34 12.27
C LYS A 40 -25.31 -1.05 12.34
N HIS A 41 -24.98 -0.04 11.54
CA HIS A 41 -25.72 1.23 11.49
C HIS A 41 -27.20 1.02 11.17
N LEU A 42 -27.52 0.14 10.21
CA LEU A 42 -28.92 -0.20 9.87
C LEU A 42 -29.61 -0.92 11.03
N SER A 43 -28.96 -1.88 11.66
CA SER A 43 -29.47 -2.61 12.81
C SER A 43 -29.76 -1.69 14.00
N ASP A 44 -28.88 -0.72 14.29
CA ASP A 44 -29.07 0.27 15.35
C ASP A 44 -30.29 1.18 15.08
N ARG A 45 -30.73 1.30 13.83
CA ARG A 45 -31.96 2.01 13.38
C ARG A 45 -33.19 1.10 13.25
N GLY A 46 -33.08 -0.16 13.63
CA GLY A 46 -34.16 -1.14 13.56
C GLY A 46 -34.41 -1.72 12.16
N ILE A 47 -33.54 -1.45 11.18
CA ILE A 47 -33.64 -2.00 9.83
C ILE A 47 -32.98 -3.37 9.82
N SER A 48 -33.77 -4.40 9.49
CA SER A 48 -33.34 -5.81 9.54
C SER A 48 -33.21 -6.47 8.18
N ASP A 49 -33.57 -5.77 7.12
CA ASP A 49 -33.60 -6.29 5.75
C ASP A 49 -33.08 -5.22 4.79
N LEU A 50 -32.08 -5.58 3.99
CA LEU A 50 -31.47 -4.67 3.02
C LEU A 50 -32.42 -4.25 1.90
N ALA A 51 -33.48 -5.02 1.63
CA ALA A 51 -34.53 -4.65 0.66
C ALA A 51 -35.38 -3.47 1.12
N LYS A 52 -35.40 -3.18 2.43
CA LYS A 52 -36.18 -2.09 3.04
C LYS A 52 -35.39 -0.79 3.23
N VAL A 53 -34.11 -0.80 2.85
CA VAL A 53 -33.24 0.37 2.96
C VAL A 53 -33.62 1.40 1.92
N GLY A 54 -33.70 2.67 2.35
CA GLY A 54 -33.93 3.83 1.47
C GLY A 54 -32.62 4.60 1.19
N GLU A 55 -32.69 5.56 0.28
CA GLU A 55 -31.57 6.46 -0.04
C GLU A 55 -31.13 7.27 1.19
N ASP A 56 -32.09 7.69 2.02
CA ASP A 56 -31.83 8.46 3.24
C ASP A 56 -31.02 7.64 4.25
N ASP A 57 -31.27 6.32 4.39
CA ASP A 57 -30.49 5.46 5.29
C ASP A 57 -29.02 5.35 4.87
N VAL A 58 -28.76 5.31 3.55
CA VAL A 58 -27.39 5.31 3.02
C VAL A 58 -26.72 6.66 3.22
N SER A 59 -27.47 7.75 3.05
CA SER A 59 -26.99 9.11 3.27
C SER A 59 -26.65 9.35 4.75
N ASP A 60 -27.54 8.93 5.67
CA ASP A 60 -27.34 9.00 7.11
C ASP A 60 -26.12 8.19 7.57
N PHE A 61 -25.91 7.01 6.96
CA PHE A 61 -24.69 6.24 7.22
C PHE A 61 -23.41 7.03 6.89
N LEU A 62 -23.40 7.77 5.77
CA LEU A 62 -22.24 8.60 5.43
C LEU A 62 -22.05 9.75 6.41
N VAL A 63 -23.12 10.36 6.88
CA VAL A 63 -23.08 11.40 7.92
C VAL A 63 -22.51 10.82 9.21
N ALA A 64 -23.02 9.66 9.65
CA ALA A 64 -22.53 8.96 10.83
C ALA A 64 -21.02 8.62 10.74
N LEU A 65 -20.55 8.11 9.59
CA LEU A 65 -19.12 7.86 9.37
C LEU A 65 -18.26 9.12 9.52
N ARG A 66 -18.77 10.26 9.05
CA ARG A 66 -18.07 11.55 9.09
C ARG A 66 -18.10 12.21 10.47
N ARG A 67 -19.15 11.95 11.23
CA ARG A 67 -19.32 12.46 12.60
C ARG A 67 -18.48 11.66 13.60
N GLY A 68 -18.32 10.36 13.40
CA GLY A 68 -17.84 9.43 14.40
C GLY A 68 -18.90 9.14 15.46
N ASP A 69 -18.54 8.38 16.44
CA ASP A 69 -19.43 7.98 17.55
C ASP A 69 -18.71 8.14 18.89
N PRO A 70 -19.03 9.20 19.66
CA PRO A 70 -18.43 9.43 20.96
C PRO A 70 -18.71 8.33 21.98
N ASP A 71 -19.89 7.68 21.88
CA ASP A 71 -20.35 6.69 22.88
C ASP A 71 -19.59 5.37 22.73
N THR A 72 -19.26 4.99 21.49
CA THR A 72 -18.46 3.80 21.21
C THR A 72 -16.95 4.11 21.04
N GLY A 73 -16.55 5.37 21.07
CA GLY A 73 -15.18 5.81 20.82
C GLY A 73 -14.75 5.68 19.35
N ALA A 74 -15.67 5.45 18.41
CA ALA A 74 -15.35 5.32 17.00
C ALA A 74 -14.99 6.68 16.40
N ALA A 75 -13.73 6.84 15.98
CA ALA A 75 -13.24 8.08 15.38
C ALA A 75 -13.94 8.39 14.04
N ALA A 76 -14.18 9.67 13.78
CA ALA A 76 -14.68 10.17 12.50
C ALA A 76 -13.78 9.75 11.33
N LEU A 77 -14.37 9.24 10.26
CA LEU A 77 -13.61 8.89 9.06
C LEU A 77 -13.30 10.13 8.21
N SER A 78 -12.16 10.11 7.54
CA SER A 78 -11.85 11.10 6.51
C SER A 78 -12.84 11.00 5.33
N ALA A 79 -13.02 12.10 4.56
CA ALA A 79 -13.87 12.09 3.37
C ALA A 79 -13.50 10.97 2.38
N VAL A 80 -12.19 10.73 2.19
CA VAL A 80 -11.69 9.65 1.33
C VAL A 80 -12.09 8.26 1.86
N SER A 81 -12.01 8.04 3.17
CA SER A 81 -12.40 6.77 3.78
C SER A 81 -13.90 6.54 3.74
N ALA A 82 -14.72 7.59 3.95
CA ALA A 82 -16.17 7.50 3.84
C ALA A 82 -16.61 7.28 2.38
N ALA A 83 -15.98 7.95 1.40
CA ALA A 83 -16.24 7.71 -0.02
C ALA A 83 -15.91 6.26 -0.43
N ARG A 84 -14.82 5.69 0.10
CA ARG A 84 -14.49 4.28 -0.13
C ARG A 84 -15.55 3.34 0.48
N ALA A 85 -16.03 3.62 1.69
CA ALA A 85 -17.10 2.84 2.31
C ALA A 85 -18.38 2.88 1.46
N LEU A 86 -18.74 4.03 0.90
CA LEU A 86 -19.86 4.17 -0.04
C LEU A 86 -19.67 3.30 -1.30
N ILE A 87 -18.46 3.16 -1.82
CA ILE A 87 -18.20 2.26 -2.96
C ILE A 87 -18.58 0.81 -2.62
N ALA A 88 -18.26 0.33 -1.41
CA ALA A 88 -18.64 -1.00 -0.96
C ALA A 88 -20.18 -1.13 -0.81
N VAL A 89 -20.84 -0.12 -0.22
CA VAL A 89 -22.31 -0.07 -0.07
C VAL A 89 -23.02 -0.03 -1.42
N ARG A 90 -22.55 0.79 -2.36
CA ARG A 90 -23.07 0.81 -3.74
C ARG A 90 -22.92 -0.53 -4.45
N GLY A 91 -21.79 -1.22 -4.23
CA GLY A 91 -21.58 -2.55 -4.77
C GLY A 91 -22.59 -3.56 -4.22
N LEU A 92 -22.87 -3.49 -2.91
CA LEU A 92 -23.89 -4.34 -2.27
C LEU A 92 -25.29 -4.07 -2.81
N HIS A 93 -25.77 -2.82 -2.83
CA HIS A 93 -27.12 -2.51 -3.31
C HIS A 93 -27.30 -2.80 -4.79
N ARG A 94 -26.27 -2.59 -5.61
CA ARG A 94 -26.29 -3.00 -7.02
C ARG A 94 -26.43 -4.52 -7.18
N PHE A 95 -25.72 -5.30 -6.37
CA PHE A 95 -25.82 -6.75 -6.34
C PHE A 95 -27.25 -7.17 -5.94
N LEU A 96 -27.81 -6.62 -4.87
CA LEU A 96 -29.16 -6.94 -4.43
C LEU A 96 -30.21 -6.64 -5.52
N ALA A 97 -30.10 -5.51 -6.20
CA ALA A 97 -30.99 -5.16 -7.30
C ALA A 97 -30.82 -6.09 -8.51
N ALA A 98 -29.58 -6.50 -8.83
CA ALA A 98 -29.30 -7.41 -9.94
C ALA A 98 -29.83 -8.83 -9.68
N GLU A 99 -29.77 -9.30 -8.42
CA GLU A 99 -30.28 -10.62 -7.99
C GLU A 99 -31.79 -10.61 -7.70
N GLY A 100 -32.48 -9.48 -7.89
CA GLY A 100 -33.90 -9.36 -7.59
C GLY A 100 -34.26 -9.41 -6.09
N LEU A 101 -33.25 -9.24 -5.22
CA LEU A 101 -33.40 -9.20 -3.76
C LEU A 101 -33.84 -7.82 -3.24
N ALA A 102 -33.74 -6.78 -4.07
CA ALA A 102 -34.28 -5.44 -3.84
C ALA A 102 -34.83 -4.88 -5.16
N GLU A 103 -35.86 -4.04 -5.09
CA GLU A 103 -36.48 -3.43 -6.27
C GLU A 103 -35.57 -2.44 -6.99
N LEU A 104 -34.78 -1.70 -6.22
CA LEU A 104 -33.93 -0.59 -6.72
C LEU A 104 -32.53 -0.59 -6.10
N ASP A 105 -31.55 -0.06 -6.84
CA ASP A 105 -30.23 0.31 -6.32
C ASP A 105 -30.31 1.67 -5.62
N VAL A 106 -30.74 1.69 -4.37
CA VAL A 106 -30.96 2.91 -3.56
C VAL A 106 -29.66 3.69 -3.29
N ALA A 107 -28.51 3.04 -3.37
CA ALA A 107 -27.22 3.70 -3.13
C ALA A 107 -26.67 4.42 -4.38
N ARG A 108 -27.29 4.25 -5.55
CA ARG A 108 -26.82 4.82 -6.82
C ARG A 108 -26.77 6.34 -6.81
N ALA A 109 -27.82 6.99 -6.29
CA ALA A 109 -27.96 8.44 -6.29
C ALA A 109 -27.16 9.15 -5.17
N VAL A 110 -26.85 8.43 -4.07
CA VAL A 110 -26.14 9.00 -2.91
C VAL A 110 -24.75 9.52 -3.33
N ARG A 111 -24.48 10.80 -3.11
CA ARG A 111 -23.20 11.43 -3.50
C ARG A 111 -22.10 11.16 -2.48
N PRO A 112 -20.88 10.78 -2.94
CA PRO A 112 -19.77 10.64 -2.03
C PRO A 112 -19.36 12.01 -1.46
N PRO A 113 -18.84 12.05 -0.22
CA PRO A 113 -18.26 13.28 0.31
C PRO A 113 -17.05 13.69 -0.53
N THR A 114 -16.98 14.97 -0.87
CA THR A 114 -15.90 15.52 -1.69
C THR A 114 -14.60 15.59 -0.88
N PRO A 115 -13.54 14.88 -1.27
CA PRO A 115 -12.24 15.05 -0.64
C PRO A 115 -11.71 16.46 -0.88
N GLY A 116 -11.19 17.10 0.16
CA GLY A 116 -10.42 18.33 -0.04
C GLY A 116 -9.24 18.05 -1.00
N ARG A 117 -8.99 18.93 -1.96
CA ARG A 117 -7.83 18.86 -2.85
C ARG A 117 -6.56 19.02 -2.00
N ARG A 118 -5.88 17.93 -1.70
CA ARG A 118 -4.50 17.96 -1.23
C ARG A 118 -3.62 17.73 -2.44
N LEU A 119 -2.78 18.73 -2.79
CA LEU A 119 -1.71 18.49 -3.75
C LEU A 119 -0.79 17.43 -3.15
N PRO A 120 -0.44 16.37 -3.91
CA PRO A 120 0.54 15.40 -3.46
C PRO A 120 1.85 16.17 -3.21
N LYS A 121 2.34 16.11 -1.96
CA LYS A 121 3.62 16.71 -1.61
C LYS A 121 4.70 15.65 -1.84
N SER A 122 5.62 15.90 -2.75
CA SER A 122 6.89 15.17 -2.82
C SER A 122 7.84 15.72 -1.75
N LEU A 123 8.71 14.87 -1.22
CA LEU A 123 9.88 15.30 -0.47
C LEU A 123 10.90 15.89 -1.46
N THR A 124 11.63 16.91 -1.05
CA THR A 124 12.80 17.37 -1.81
C THR A 124 13.93 16.34 -1.73
N ILE A 125 14.92 16.46 -2.62
CA ILE A 125 16.11 15.59 -2.60
C ILE A 125 16.81 15.69 -1.23
N ASP A 126 17.00 16.91 -0.71
CA ASP A 126 17.63 17.13 0.59
C ASP A 126 16.84 16.48 1.74
N GLN A 127 15.49 16.54 1.69
CA GLN A 127 14.66 15.88 2.69
C GLN A 127 14.78 14.35 2.61
N VAL A 128 14.88 13.80 1.40
CA VAL A 128 15.08 12.35 1.25
C VAL A 128 16.47 11.96 1.75
N LEU A 129 17.52 12.72 1.45
CA LEU A 129 18.85 12.45 1.95
C LEU A 129 18.90 12.50 3.48
N ALA A 130 18.33 13.54 4.10
CA ALA A 130 18.21 13.64 5.55
C ALA A 130 17.43 12.46 6.17
N LEU A 131 16.33 12.02 5.51
CA LEU A 131 15.56 10.85 5.93
C LEU A 131 16.42 9.56 5.93
N LEU A 132 17.18 9.36 4.87
CA LEU A 132 18.06 8.21 4.71
C LEU A 132 19.19 8.23 5.73
N GLU A 133 19.85 9.35 5.94
CA GLU A 133 20.88 9.54 6.96
C GLU A 133 20.35 9.28 8.38
N ALA A 134 19.16 9.79 8.69
CA ALA A 134 18.50 9.55 9.97
C ALA A 134 18.17 8.08 10.25
N ALA A 135 18.12 7.22 9.23
CA ALA A 135 17.98 5.78 9.40
C ALA A 135 19.27 5.14 10.01
N GLY A 136 20.42 5.80 9.95
CA GLY A 136 21.72 5.27 10.39
C GLY A 136 22.25 4.21 9.43
N GLY A 137 23.09 3.32 9.92
CA GLY A 137 23.57 2.15 9.14
C GLY A 137 24.92 2.36 8.46
N GLU A 138 25.56 3.51 8.67
CA GLU A 138 26.87 3.82 8.10
C GLU A 138 28.03 3.51 9.05
N SER A 139 27.75 3.46 10.36
CA SER A 139 28.76 3.14 11.36
C SER A 139 29.07 1.63 11.41
N PRO A 140 30.35 1.24 11.57
CA PRO A 140 30.70 -0.14 11.87
C PRO A 140 30.05 -0.70 13.14
N ALA A 141 29.72 0.18 14.09
CA ALA A 141 29.05 -0.17 15.36
C ALA A 141 27.52 -0.31 15.22
N ASP A 142 26.94 -0.01 14.07
CA ASP A 142 25.50 -0.09 13.87
C ASP A 142 24.98 -1.52 14.01
N GLY A 143 23.94 -1.66 14.84
CA GLY A 143 23.28 -2.95 15.09
C GLY A 143 22.41 -3.41 13.92
N PRO A 144 21.98 -4.68 13.97
CA PRO A 144 21.27 -5.34 12.86
C PRO A 144 19.97 -4.65 12.44
N LEU A 145 19.26 -4.00 13.38
CA LEU A 145 18.02 -3.28 13.08
C LEU A 145 18.29 -1.97 12.34
N THR A 146 19.36 -1.26 12.71
CA THR A 146 19.77 -0.02 12.05
C THR A 146 20.19 -0.31 10.61
N LEU A 147 21.03 -1.33 10.39
CA LEU A 147 21.42 -1.79 9.06
C LEU A 147 20.20 -2.19 8.20
N ARG A 148 19.24 -2.93 8.79
CA ARG A 148 17.99 -3.29 8.11
C ARG A 148 17.19 -2.05 7.72
N ASN A 149 17.03 -1.10 8.63
CA ASN A 149 16.23 0.10 8.40
C ASN A 149 16.81 0.93 7.26
N ARG A 150 18.13 1.13 7.26
CA ARG A 150 18.82 1.83 6.17
C ARG A 150 18.61 1.11 4.84
N ALA A 151 18.88 -0.19 4.78
CA ALA A 151 18.71 -0.98 3.56
C ALA A 151 17.27 -0.94 3.01
N LEU A 152 16.28 -0.97 3.90
CA LEU A 152 14.87 -0.86 3.50
C LEU A 152 14.55 0.50 2.89
N LEU A 153 14.96 1.60 3.52
CA LEU A 153 14.65 2.95 3.04
C LEU A 153 15.41 3.29 1.76
N GLU A 154 16.69 2.88 1.67
CA GLU A 154 17.49 3.01 0.44
C GLU A 154 16.84 2.25 -0.73
N LEU A 155 16.41 1.00 -0.51
CA LEU A 155 15.73 0.21 -1.53
C LEU A 155 14.41 0.86 -1.97
N LEU A 156 13.60 1.33 -1.02
CA LEU A 156 12.32 1.99 -1.32
C LEU A 156 12.51 3.23 -2.18
N TYR A 157 13.50 4.07 -1.86
CA TYR A 157 13.77 5.27 -2.62
C TYR A 157 14.44 4.97 -3.96
N SER A 158 15.42 4.06 -3.99
CA SER A 158 16.13 3.70 -5.22
C SER A 158 15.23 3.07 -6.29
N THR A 159 14.14 2.39 -5.90
CA THR A 159 13.29 1.62 -6.82
C THR A 159 11.88 2.17 -6.99
N GLY A 160 11.48 3.09 -6.13
CA GLY A 160 10.08 3.50 -6.02
C GLY A 160 9.12 2.34 -5.71
N ALA A 161 9.62 1.23 -5.12
CA ALA A 161 8.81 0.06 -4.80
C ALA A 161 7.65 0.41 -3.85
N ARG A 162 6.53 -0.31 -3.97
CA ARG A 162 5.50 -0.28 -2.91
C ARG A 162 6.04 -0.96 -1.66
N ILE A 163 5.69 -0.46 -0.48
CA ILE A 163 6.16 -1.05 0.78
C ILE A 163 5.85 -2.56 0.87
N SER A 164 4.71 -2.99 0.31
CA SER A 164 4.36 -4.42 0.25
C SER A 164 5.24 -5.23 -0.69
N GLU A 165 5.74 -4.63 -1.77
CA GLU A 165 6.70 -5.25 -2.67
C GLU A 165 8.06 -5.40 -1.97
N ALA A 166 8.55 -4.34 -1.32
CA ALA A 166 9.82 -4.37 -0.60
C ALA A 166 9.85 -5.40 0.55
N VAL A 167 8.84 -5.41 1.43
CA VAL A 167 8.80 -6.42 2.52
C VAL A 167 8.49 -7.83 2.02
N GLY A 168 7.95 -7.95 0.81
CA GLY A 168 7.68 -9.23 0.14
C GLY A 168 8.91 -9.89 -0.46
N LEU A 169 10.03 -9.17 -0.63
CA LEU A 169 11.24 -9.69 -1.25
C LEU A 169 11.86 -10.84 -0.46
N ASP A 170 12.34 -11.82 -1.21
CA ASP A 170 13.25 -12.85 -0.74
C ASP A 170 14.70 -12.51 -1.13
N VAL A 171 15.67 -13.16 -0.52
CA VAL A 171 17.10 -12.91 -0.78
C VAL A 171 17.42 -13.10 -2.27
N ASP A 172 16.84 -14.12 -2.90
CA ASP A 172 17.06 -14.44 -4.31
C ASP A 172 16.41 -13.45 -5.30
N ASP A 173 15.55 -12.54 -4.80
CA ASP A 173 14.96 -11.50 -5.63
C ASP A 173 15.90 -10.29 -5.87
N VAL A 174 17.02 -10.23 -5.17
CA VAL A 174 17.99 -9.13 -5.22
C VAL A 174 19.33 -9.62 -5.71
N ASP A 175 19.78 -9.06 -6.82
CA ASP A 175 21.12 -9.26 -7.37
C ASP A 175 21.94 -7.97 -7.19
N THR A 176 22.80 -7.95 -6.16
CA THR A 176 23.63 -6.78 -5.87
C THR A 176 24.78 -6.61 -6.88
N GLN A 177 25.24 -7.69 -7.53
CA GLN A 177 26.24 -7.64 -8.58
C GLN A 177 25.65 -7.06 -9.86
N ALA A 178 24.50 -7.58 -10.29
CA ALA A 178 23.76 -7.04 -11.41
C ALA A 178 23.04 -5.72 -11.06
N ARG A 179 23.07 -5.28 -9.82
CA ARG A 179 22.38 -4.08 -9.31
C ARG A 179 20.93 -4.01 -9.75
N SER A 180 20.18 -5.07 -9.47
CA SER A 180 18.77 -5.18 -9.86
C SER A 180 17.96 -5.92 -8.80
N VAL A 181 16.65 -5.66 -8.79
CA VAL A 181 15.69 -6.31 -7.91
C VAL A 181 14.45 -6.71 -8.68
N LEU A 182 13.96 -7.93 -8.46
CA LEU A 182 12.73 -8.46 -9.03
C LEU A 182 11.56 -8.13 -8.11
N LEU A 183 10.78 -7.13 -8.45
CA LEU A 183 9.59 -6.72 -7.70
C LEU A 183 8.35 -7.47 -8.17
N ARG A 184 7.57 -8.03 -7.22
CA ARG A 184 6.31 -8.72 -7.49
C ARG A 184 5.14 -7.83 -7.09
N GLY A 185 4.39 -7.36 -8.10
CA GLY A 185 3.25 -6.46 -7.95
C GLY A 185 1.89 -7.15 -7.84
N LYS A 186 0.83 -6.35 -7.89
CA LYS A 186 -0.56 -6.84 -7.86
C LYS A 186 -0.86 -7.76 -9.04
N GLY A 187 -1.51 -8.89 -8.79
CA GLY A 187 -1.91 -9.85 -9.82
C GLY A 187 -0.75 -10.70 -10.36
N GLY A 188 0.32 -10.89 -9.58
CA GLY A 188 1.47 -11.71 -9.98
C GLY A 188 2.39 -11.06 -11.03
N LYS A 189 2.14 -9.81 -11.42
CA LYS A 189 3.01 -9.10 -12.36
C LYS A 189 4.37 -8.86 -11.74
N GLN A 190 5.42 -9.17 -12.49
CA GLN A 190 6.80 -8.98 -12.07
C GLN A 190 7.46 -7.89 -12.91
N ARG A 191 8.43 -7.19 -12.32
CA ARG A 191 9.30 -6.26 -13.01
C ARG A 191 10.69 -6.26 -12.41
N LEU A 192 11.71 -6.21 -13.25
CA LEU A 192 13.09 -6.04 -12.84
C LEU A 192 13.39 -4.52 -12.82
N VAL A 193 13.88 -4.03 -11.67
CA VAL A 193 14.14 -2.61 -11.45
C VAL A 193 15.60 -2.44 -11.05
N PRO A 194 16.34 -1.46 -11.64
CA PRO A 194 17.70 -1.15 -11.22
C PRO A 194 17.73 -0.60 -9.79
N ILE A 195 18.85 -0.84 -9.09
CA ILE A 195 19.13 -0.30 -7.76
C ILE A 195 20.42 0.50 -7.78
N GLY A 196 20.43 1.66 -7.09
CA GLY A 196 21.60 2.54 -6.99
C GLY A 196 22.70 1.97 -6.11
N ARG A 197 23.91 2.49 -6.28
CA ARG A 197 25.09 2.10 -5.48
C ARG A 197 24.86 2.22 -3.97
N PRO A 198 24.24 3.32 -3.45
CA PRO A 198 23.98 3.43 -2.01
C PRO A 198 23.02 2.34 -1.50
N ALA A 199 21.97 2.00 -2.26
CA ALA A 199 21.07 0.92 -1.90
C ALA A 199 21.75 -0.46 -1.91
N VAL A 200 22.63 -0.72 -2.89
CA VAL A 200 23.47 -1.93 -2.92
C VAL A 200 24.35 -1.99 -1.68
N ALA A 201 25.09 -0.93 -1.37
CA ALA A 201 25.97 -0.88 -0.20
C ALA A 201 25.23 -1.12 1.11
N ALA A 202 24.04 -0.51 1.27
CA ALA A 202 23.19 -0.71 2.45
C ALA A 202 22.64 -2.14 2.54
N LEU A 203 22.24 -2.73 1.41
CA LEU A 203 21.79 -4.12 1.35
C LEU A 203 22.91 -5.10 1.69
N ASP A 204 24.09 -4.94 1.12
CA ASP A 204 25.26 -5.79 1.41
C ASP A 204 25.66 -5.71 2.88
N ALA A 205 25.71 -4.49 3.44
CA ALA A 205 26.00 -4.29 4.86
C ALA A 205 24.97 -5.01 5.75
N TYR A 206 23.69 -4.90 5.41
CA TYR A 206 22.62 -5.57 6.15
C TYR A 206 22.68 -7.10 5.98
N LEU A 207 22.82 -7.60 4.75
CA LEU A 207 22.82 -9.04 4.48
C LEU A 207 23.99 -9.74 5.20
N VAL A 208 25.18 -9.15 5.18
CA VAL A 208 26.39 -9.73 5.77
C VAL A 208 26.38 -9.59 7.29
N ARG A 209 26.15 -8.39 7.83
CA ARG A 209 26.31 -8.10 9.27
C ARG A 209 25.01 -8.21 10.06
N GLY A 210 23.87 -7.80 9.50
CA GLY A 210 22.63 -7.65 10.24
C GLY A 210 21.69 -8.82 10.11
N ARG A 211 21.45 -9.28 8.87
CA ARG A 211 20.43 -10.30 8.59
C ARG A 211 20.75 -11.65 9.25
N SER A 212 22.01 -12.06 9.21
CA SER A 212 22.45 -13.32 9.83
C SER A 212 22.15 -13.36 11.35
N GLU A 213 22.35 -12.24 12.04
CA GLU A 213 22.05 -12.13 13.47
C GLU A 213 20.54 -12.21 13.73
N LEU A 214 19.72 -11.48 12.95
CA LEU A 214 18.26 -11.56 13.11
C LEU A 214 17.71 -12.94 12.74
N ALA A 215 18.24 -13.60 11.72
CA ALA A 215 17.79 -14.92 11.27
C ALA A 215 17.95 -16.01 12.35
N ARG A 216 19.01 -15.92 13.19
CA ARG A 216 19.21 -16.86 14.32
C ARG A 216 18.08 -16.84 15.36
N ARG A 217 17.30 -15.75 15.41
CA ARG A 217 16.18 -15.58 16.35
C ARG A 217 14.88 -16.23 15.84
N GLY A 218 14.85 -16.66 14.57
CA GLY A 218 13.65 -17.19 13.91
C GLY A 218 13.79 -18.64 13.50
N ARG A 219 12.76 -19.15 12.80
CA ARG A 219 12.68 -20.52 12.28
C ARG A 219 13.28 -20.67 10.87
N GLY A 220 13.97 -19.64 10.36
CA GLY A 220 14.42 -19.57 8.98
C GLY A 220 13.31 -19.03 8.05
N THR A 221 13.71 -18.14 7.14
CA THR A 221 12.84 -17.59 6.11
C THR A 221 13.70 -17.05 4.97
N PRO A 222 13.27 -17.16 3.71
CA PRO A 222 13.98 -16.54 2.58
C PRO A 222 13.85 -15.02 2.57
N ALA A 223 12.94 -14.43 3.38
CA ALA A 223 12.70 -12.99 3.42
C ALA A 223 14.00 -12.20 3.59
N ILE A 224 14.18 -11.14 2.77
CA ILE A 224 15.33 -10.27 2.89
C ILE A 224 15.25 -9.43 4.17
N PHE A 225 14.10 -8.77 4.41
CA PHE A 225 13.91 -7.93 5.59
C PHE A 225 13.26 -8.68 6.73
N LEU A 226 13.96 -8.77 7.86
CA LEU A 226 13.52 -9.50 9.05
C LEU A 226 13.08 -8.55 10.17
N ASN A 227 12.11 -9.01 10.95
CA ASN A 227 11.72 -8.37 12.20
C ASN A 227 12.65 -8.81 13.36
N VAL A 228 12.43 -8.25 14.55
CA VAL A 228 13.23 -8.56 15.76
C VAL A 228 13.18 -10.03 16.19
N ARG A 229 12.19 -10.80 15.72
CA ARG A 229 12.00 -12.22 16.03
C ARG A 229 12.52 -13.14 14.91
N GLY A 230 13.22 -12.58 13.91
CA GLY A 230 13.75 -13.34 12.77
C GLY A 230 12.72 -13.77 11.72
N GLY A 231 11.47 -13.36 11.81
CA GLY A 231 10.47 -13.57 10.78
C GLY A 231 10.44 -12.40 9.77
N ARG A 232 9.67 -12.55 8.67
CA ARG A 232 9.49 -11.49 7.67
C ARG A 232 8.97 -10.20 8.32
N LEU A 233 9.53 -9.06 7.91
CA LEU A 233 9.09 -7.74 8.33
C LEU A 233 7.66 -7.46 7.83
N SER A 234 6.79 -6.98 8.72
CA SER A 234 5.43 -6.59 8.34
C SER A 234 5.40 -5.21 7.66
N ARG A 235 4.36 -4.96 6.85
CA ARG A 235 4.14 -3.63 6.25
C ARG A 235 4.00 -2.54 7.31
N GLN A 236 3.36 -2.85 8.45
CA GLN A 236 3.19 -1.91 9.54
C GLN A 236 4.51 -1.57 10.20
N SER A 237 5.36 -2.58 10.46
CA SER A 237 6.70 -2.35 11.01
C SER A 237 7.59 -1.57 10.04
N ALA A 238 7.52 -1.86 8.73
CA ALA A 238 8.25 -1.11 7.71
C ALA A 238 7.76 0.35 7.61
N TRP A 239 6.46 0.58 7.75
CA TRP A 239 5.89 1.92 7.83
C TRP A 239 6.40 2.67 9.08
N GLN A 240 6.47 1.99 10.24
CA GLN A 240 7.01 2.59 11.46
C GLN A 240 8.48 2.99 11.31
N VAL A 241 9.30 2.15 10.66
CA VAL A 241 10.69 2.50 10.33
C VAL A 241 10.79 3.82 9.56
N LEU A 242 9.91 4.01 8.59
CA LEU A 242 9.86 5.26 7.81
C LEU A 242 9.44 6.45 8.68
N GLN A 243 8.44 6.27 9.58
CA GLN A 243 8.00 7.34 10.49
C GLN A 243 9.11 7.74 11.46
N ASP A 244 9.77 6.76 12.08
CA ASP A 244 10.84 6.99 13.03
C ASP A 244 12.04 7.71 12.38
N ALA A 245 12.36 7.38 11.12
CA ALA A 245 13.40 8.08 10.36
C ALA A 245 12.98 9.51 10.01
N ALA A 246 11.72 9.72 9.60
CA ALA A 246 11.20 11.06 9.28
C ALA A 246 11.19 11.98 10.51
N GLU A 247 10.80 11.45 11.66
CA GLU A 247 10.82 12.18 12.93
C GLU A 247 12.25 12.59 13.31
N ARG A 248 13.22 11.66 13.24
CA ARG A 248 14.63 11.96 13.50
C ARG A 248 15.24 12.96 12.51
N ALA A 249 14.78 12.94 11.26
CA ALA A 249 15.16 13.92 10.23
C ALA A 249 14.47 15.29 10.39
N GLY A 250 13.59 15.47 11.38
CA GLY A 250 12.84 16.71 11.59
C GLY A 250 11.78 16.99 10.51
N ILE A 251 11.34 15.97 9.77
CA ILE A 251 10.34 16.13 8.70
C ILE A 251 8.94 16.05 9.31
N THR A 252 8.32 17.19 9.54
CA THR A 252 7.01 17.32 10.19
C THR A 252 5.81 17.04 9.28
N SER A 253 6.01 16.95 7.98
CA SER A 253 4.94 16.82 6.95
C SER A 253 4.46 15.38 6.76
N GLY A 254 4.33 14.56 7.77
CA GLY A 254 3.75 13.20 7.73
C GLY A 254 4.21 12.38 6.50
N VAL A 255 5.41 11.79 6.56
CA VAL A 255 5.97 11.00 5.45
C VAL A 255 5.22 9.67 5.30
N SER A 256 4.93 9.26 4.09
CA SER A 256 4.32 7.95 3.81
C SER A 256 5.09 7.20 2.72
N PRO A 257 4.96 5.85 2.64
CA PRO A 257 5.59 5.09 1.56
C PRO A 257 5.15 5.53 0.16
N HIS A 258 3.90 6.01 0.04
CA HIS A 258 3.40 6.57 -1.22
C HIS A 258 4.07 7.91 -1.55
N MET A 259 4.34 8.74 -0.54
CA MET A 259 5.06 9.99 -0.72
C MET A 259 6.51 9.73 -1.15
N LEU A 260 7.22 8.79 -0.53
CA LEU A 260 8.58 8.43 -0.92
C LEU A 260 8.64 7.90 -2.36
N ARG A 261 7.69 7.05 -2.74
CA ARG A 261 7.55 6.58 -4.14
C ARG A 261 7.20 7.72 -5.11
N HIS A 262 6.37 8.68 -4.69
CA HIS A 262 6.05 9.85 -5.50
C HIS A 262 7.29 10.74 -5.68
N SER A 263 8.07 10.94 -4.61
CA SER A 263 9.35 11.66 -4.68
C SER A 263 10.33 10.99 -5.65
N PHE A 264 10.47 9.65 -5.61
CA PHE A 264 11.25 8.91 -6.60
C PHE A 264 10.80 9.24 -8.04
N ALA A 265 9.48 9.17 -8.31
CA ALA A 265 8.97 9.47 -9.65
C ALA A 265 9.24 10.92 -10.07
N THR A 266 9.00 11.87 -9.16
CA THR A 266 9.20 13.31 -9.42
C THR A 266 10.68 13.60 -9.69
N HIS A 267 11.59 13.08 -8.87
CA HIS A 267 13.02 13.32 -9.01
C HIS A 267 13.58 12.71 -10.30
N LEU A 268 13.11 11.54 -10.72
CA LEU A 268 13.47 10.99 -12.04
C LEU A 268 13.02 11.89 -13.19
N LEU A 269 11.77 12.39 -13.13
CA LEU A 269 11.26 13.31 -14.16
C LEU A 269 12.01 14.64 -14.19
N GLU A 270 12.33 15.21 -13.01
CA GLU A 270 13.15 16.41 -12.88
C GLU A 270 14.57 16.19 -13.37
N GLY A 271 15.13 14.97 -13.20
CA GLY A 271 16.39 14.53 -13.76
C GLY A 271 16.38 14.23 -15.27
N GLY A 272 15.23 14.43 -15.94
CA GLY A 272 15.10 14.29 -17.40
C GLY A 272 14.64 12.91 -17.89
N ALA A 273 14.26 11.99 -16.99
CA ALA A 273 13.75 10.69 -17.43
C ALA A 273 12.42 10.82 -18.17
N ASP A 274 12.24 10.02 -19.23
CA ASP A 274 10.96 9.94 -19.93
C ASP A 274 9.84 9.39 -19.03
N VAL A 275 8.64 9.97 -19.15
CA VAL A 275 7.46 9.58 -18.35
C VAL A 275 7.12 8.10 -18.50
N ARG A 276 7.29 7.52 -19.71
CA ARG A 276 7.02 6.09 -19.97
C ARG A 276 8.00 5.21 -19.21
N VAL A 277 9.29 5.58 -19.18
CA VAL A 277 10.31 4.87 -18.41
C VAL A 277 9.96 4.88 -16.91
N VAL A 278 9.56 6.02 -16.38
CA VAL A 278 9.13 6.14 -14.97
C VAL A 278 7.89 5.30 -14.71
N GLN A 279 6.91 5.26 -15.62
CA GLN A 279 5.72 4.42 -15.50
C GLN A 279 6.07 2.93 -15.51
N GLU A 280 7.01 2.50 -16.34
CA GLU A 280 7.50 1.10 -16.39
C GLU A 280 8.20 0.72 -15.08
N LEU A 281 9.15 1.55 -14.60
CA LEU A 281 9.82 1.34 -13.31
C LEU A 281 8.82 1.21 -12.17
N LEU A 282 7.77 2.00 -12.19
CA LEU A 282 6.71 1.97 -11.18
C LEU A 282 5.70 0.81 -11.36
N GLY A 283 5.65 0.17 -12.51
CA GLY A 283 4.71 -0.93 -12.79
C GLY A 283 3.25 -0.44 -12.83
N HIS A 284 2.98 0.64 -13.59
CA HIS A 284 1.63 1.11 -13.86
C HIS A 284 0.97 0.22 -14.93
N ALA A 285 -0.25 -0.23 -14.67
CA ALA A 285 -0.94 -1.29 -15.43
C ALA A 285 -1.53 -0.85 -16.78
N SER A 286 -1.22 0.32 -17.30
CA SER A 286 -1.90 0.87 -18.49
C SER A 286 -1.19 0.62 -19.83
N VAL A 287 -0.11 -0.15 -19.87
CA VAL A 287 0.46 -0.60 -21.14
C VAL A 287 0.30 -2.10 -21.25
N THR A 288 -0.63 -2.48 -22.13
CA THR A 288 -0.88 -3.85 -22.57
C THR A 288 0.36 -4.36 -23.31
N THR A 289 1.30 -4.95 -22.61
CA THR A 289 2.20 -5.93 -23.23
C THR A 289 2.95 -6.66 -22.12
N THR A 290 2.74 -7.96 -22.07
CA THR A 290 3.70 -8.92 -21.49
C THR A 290 4.90 -8.92 -22.43
N GLN A 291 5.64 -7.83 -22.50
CA GLN A 291 6.94 -7.85 -23.14
C GLN A 291 7.88 -8.55 -22.17
N ILE A 292 8.39 -9.68 -22.61
CA ILE A 292 9.52 -10.37 -22.05
C ILE A 292 10.61 -9.30 -21.93
N TYR A 293 10.97 -8.91 -20.69
CA TYR A 293 12.08 -8.00 -20.43
C TYR A 293 13.35 -8.65 -20.97
N THR A 294 13.76 -8.26 -22.16
CA THR A 294 15.04 -8.67 -22.72
C THR A 294 16.14 -7.93 -21.95
N MET A 295 17.34 -8.51 -21.87
CA MET A 295 18.50 -7.87 -21.24
C MET A 295 18.77 -6.47 -21.78
N VAL A 296 18.42 -6.20 -23.05
CA VAL A 296 18.54 -4.90 -23.71
C VAL A 296 17.61 -3.85 -23.07
N THR A 297 16.36 -4.23 -22.75
CA THR A 297 15.40 -3.31 -22.10
C THR A 297 15.85 -2.94 -20.67
N VAL A 298 16.39 -3.90 -19.93
CA VAL A 298 16.92 -3.67 -18.59
C VAL A 298 18.15 -2.75 -18.61
N HIS A 299 19.00 -2.88 -19.64
CA HIS A 299 20.17 -2.02 -19.80
C HIS A 299 19.76 -0.57 -20.10
N ALA A 300 18.84 -0.35 -21.02
CA ALA A 300 18.30 0.97 -21.34
C ALA A 300 17.60 1.63 -20.10
N LEU A 301 16.80 0.86 -19.36
CA LEU A 301 16.19 1.36 -18.11
C LEU A 301 17.24 1.76 -17.09
N ARG A 302 18.35 1.04 -17.03
CA ARG A 302 19.45 1.31 -16.10
C ARG A 302 20.23 2.57 -16.49
N GLU A 303 20.46 2.81 -17.77
CA GLU A 303 21.11 4.02 -18.27
C GLU A 303 20.27 5.25 -17.93
N VAL A 304 19.00 5.27 -18.32
CA VAL A 304 18.08 6.38 -17.99
C VAL A 304 17.97 6.59 -16.48
N TRP A 305 17.91 5.50 -15.71
CA TRP A 305 17.87 5.59 -14.25
C TRP A 305 19.16 6.20 -13.69
N ALA A 306 20.33 5.79 -14.21
CA ALA A 306 21.63 6.26 -13.74
C ALA A 306 21.89 7.74 -14.07
N GLU A 307 21.33 8.23 -15.16
CA GLU A 307 21.43 9.64 -15.55
C GLU A 307 20.46 10.55 -14.78
N ALA A 308 19.25 10.07 -14.50
CA ALA A 308 18.18 10.88 -13.96
C ALA A 308 17.96 10.74 -12.43
N HIS A 309 18.44 9.64 -11.81
CA HIS A 309 18.24 9.42 -10.38
C HIS A 309 19.29 10.17 -9.55
N PRO A 310 18.89 10.95 -8.52
CA PRO A 310 19.81 11.81 -7.76
C PRO A 310 20.84 11.05 -6.92
N ARG A 311 20.75 9.70 -6.86
CA ARG A 311 21.58 8.90 -5.95
C ARG A 311 22.07 7.59 -6.54
#